data_d1af3615581ec7fe902758a30807089f
#
_entry.id   d1af3615581ec7fe902758a30807089f
#
_cell.length_a   1.000
_cell.length_b   1.000
_cell.length_c   1.000
_cell.angle_alpha   90.00
_cell.angle_beta   90.00
_cell.angle_gamma   90.00
#
_symmetry.space_group_name_H-M   'P 1'
#
loop_
_entity.id
_entity.type
_entity.pdbx_description
1 polymer ?
#
loop_
_entity_poly.entity_id
_entity_poly.type
_entity_poly.pdbx_seq_one_letter_code
_entity_poly.pdbx_strand_id
1 'polypeptide(L)'
;MKFKPFYFFLILLSTLWVFGQQENAEDLTDTKGAIIIAGLEGQVTVVNNTTQIPLPPEKVVAGGVLFDGHTIKTGPSSKIILLLTNGTITTVKPETSLNFKKFTQEKFDTTQTKLNDLEGEPSSSNTVLDIEFGDLVVDVKKLDKKSSFNIESPVGTAGIRGTVPAISVAKTPDGGFTQTTSMLRGEIAFTPSGGGL
;
A
#
# COMPACT_ATOMS: atom_id res chain seq x y z
N MET A 1 37.94 56.51 60.29
CA MET A 1 36.65 56.04 59.75
C MET A 1 36.91 55.30 58.46
N LYS A 2 36.79 53.97 58.46
CA LYS A 2 37.07 53.14 57.30
C LYS A 2 35.74 52.67 56.67
N PHE A 3 35.42 53.18 55.50
CA PHE A 3 34.26 52.70 54.69
C PHE A 3 34.61 51.39 54.04
N LYS A 4 33.79 50.34 54.27
CA LYS A 4 33.82 49.03 53.52
C LYS A 4 32.88 49.18 52.34
N PRO A 5 33.27 48.78 51.11
CA PRO A 5 32.35 48.70 49.99
C PRO A 5 31.53 47.43 50.09
N PHE A 6 30.22 47.62 49.97
CA PHE A 6 29.21 46.55 49.90
C PHE A 6 29.15 46.04 48.46
N TYR A 7 29.64 44.83 48.24
CA TYR A 7 29.51 44.17 46.92
C TYR A 7 28.10 43.61 46.76
N PHE A 8 27.33 44.27 45.90
CA PHE A 8 26.02 43.75 45.45
C PHE A 8 26.25 42.68 44.39
N PHE A 9 26.08 41.43 44.78
CA PHE A 9 26.23 40.28 43.88
C PHE A 9 24.92 40.12 43.11
N LEU A 10 24.86 40.62 41.86
CA LEU A 10 23.73 40.51 40.96
C LEU A 10 23.75 39.12 40.38
N ILE A 11 22.92 38.20 40.93
CA ILE A 11 22.70 36.88 40.36
C ILE A 11 21.78 37.04 39.15
N LEU A 12 22.37 36.99 37.96
CA LEU A 12 21.65 36.93 36.68
C LEU A 12 21.09 35.50 36.51
N LEU A 13 19.80 35.33 36.84
CA LEU A 13 19.07 34.08 36.57
C LEU A 13 18.82 34.01 35.05
N SER A 14 19.73 33.38 34.32
CA SER A 14 19.48 33.02 32.94
C SER A 14 18.49 31.86 32.91
N THR A 15 17.21 32.14 32.70
CA THR A 15 16.21 31.15 32.35
C THR A 15 16.53 30.61 30.95
N LEU A 16 17.21 29.48 30.94
CA LEU A 16 17.31 28.65 29.74
C LEU A 16 15.90 28.17 29.37
N TRP A 17 15.30 28.85 28.40
CA TRP A 17 14.18 28.27 27.65
C TRP A 17 14.73 27.08 26.85
N VAL A 18 14.61 25.90 27.41
CA VAL A 18 14.71 24.66 26.65
C VAL A 18 13.45 24.64 25.77
N PHE A 19 13.57 25.13 24.54
CA PHE A 19 12.65 24.75 23.49
C PHE A 19 12.81 23.24 23.34
N GLY A 20 11.92 22.49 23.97
CA GLY A 20 11.69 21.12 23.62
C GLY A 20 11.30 21.13 22.15
N GLN A 21 12.23 20.81 21.26
CA GLN A 21 11.88 20.27 19.96
C GLN A 21 11.13 18.98 20.27
N GLN A 22 9.82 19.07 20.21
CA GLN A 22 8.98 17.92 20.02
C GLN A 22 9.34 17.45 18.62
N GLU A 23 10.39 16.61 18.51
CA GLU A 23 10.55 15.74 17.37
C GLU A 23 9.20 15.04 17.26
N ASN A 24 8.43 15.41 16.24
CA ASN A 24 7.37 14.58 15.78
C ASN A 24 8.04 13.23 15.59
N ALA A 25 7.72 12.27 16.43
CA ALA A 25 7.96 10.87 16.17
C ALA A 25 7.12 10.57 14.93
N GLU A 26 7.63 10.93 13.75
CA GLU A 26 7.20 10.36 12.49
C GLU A 26 7.29 8.86 12.73
N ASP A 27 6.19 8.22 12.58
CA ASP A 27 5.94 6.82 12.84
C ASP A 27 6.98 5.97 12.08
N LEU A 28 8.15 5.77 12.70
CA LEU A 28 9.28 4.99 12.17
C LEU A 28 8.95 3.48 12.10
N THR A 29 7.70 3.11 12.39
CA THR A 29 7.25 1.72 12.42
C THR A 29 6.80 1.24 11.04
N ASP A 30 6.27 2.11 10.18
CA ASP A 30 5.79 1.76 8.84
C ASP A 30 6.95 1.74 7.83
N THR A 31 7.35 0.55 7.43
CA THR A 31 8.30 0.37 6.33
C THR A 31 7.56 0.03 5.03
N LYS A 32 8.20 0.23 3.88
CA LYS A 32 7.64 -0.23 2.62
C LYS A 32 7.45 -1.74 2.64
N GLY A 33 6.22 -2.18 2.42
CA GLY A 33 5.92 -3.59 2.20
C GLY A 33 6.48 -4.05 0.86
N ALA A 34 6.99 -5.28 0.78
CA ALA A 34 7.48 -5.86 -0.45
C ALA A 34 6.39 -6.64 -1.20
N ILE A 35 6.41 -6.53 -2.53
CA ILE A 35 5.50 -7.19 -3.46
C ILE A 35 6.33 -8.14 -4.30
N ILE A 36 6.18 -9.43 -4.10
CA ILE A 36 6.96 -10.47 -4.77
C ILE A 36 6.18 -10.95 -6.00
N ILE A 37 6.82 -11.00 -7.15
CA ILE A 37 6.26 -11.62 -8.36
C ILE A 37 6.32 -13.13 -8.16
N ALA A 38 5.18 -13.75 -7.83
CA ALA A 38 5.09 -15.20 -7.64
C ALA A 38 5.10 -15.95 -8.98
N GLY A 39 4.58 -15.33 -10.03
CA GLY A 39 4.59 -15.88 -11.38
C GLY A 39 3.95 -14.91 -12.37
N LEU A 40 4.28 -15.08 -13.64
CA LEU A 40 3.68 -14.30 -14.72
C LEU A 40 3.63 -15.12 -16.02
N GLU A 41 2.70 -14.78 -16.87
CA GLU A 41 2.53 -15.36 -18.21
C GLU A 41 2.22 -14.23 -19.21
N GLY A 42 2.73 -14.37 -20.43
CA GLY A 42 2.48 -13.42 -21.50
C GLY A 42 3.25 -12.11 -21.35
N GLN A 43 2.67 -11.03 -21.83
CA GLN A 43 3.27 -9.70 -21.84
C GLN A 43 2.85 -8.91 -20.59
N VAL A 44 3.80 -8.65 -19.71
CA VAL A 44 3.61 -7.85 -18.49
C VAL A 44 4.61 -6.71 -18.48
N THR A 45 4.12 -5.50 -18.24
CA THR A 45 4.94 -4.30 -18.10
C THR A 45 4.72 -3.70 -16.71
N VAL A 46 5.80 -3.35 -16.03
CA VAL A 46 5.77 -2.64 -14.74
C VAL A 46 6.38 -1.27 -14.94
N VAL A 47 5.62 -0.22 -14.67
CA VAL A 47 6.04 1.18 -14.85
C VAL A 47 6.24 1.84 -13.49
N ASN A 48 7.37 2.50 -13.30
CA ASN A 48 7.58 3.36 -12.13
C ASN A 48 6.77 4.65 -12.28
N ASN A 49 5.89 4.93 -11.32
CA ASN A 49 4.94 6.04 -11.43
C ASN A 49 5.59 7.42 -11.32
N THR A 50 6.75 7.52 -10.68
CA THR A 50 7.49 8.79 -10.54
C THR A 50 8.24 9.14 -11.82
N THR A 51 8.94 8.17 -12.39
CA THR A 51 9.79 8.39 -13.57
C THR A 51 9.05 8.15 -14.88
N GLN A 52 7.89 7.47 -14.85
CA GLN A 52 7.14 7.00 -16.02
C GLN A 52 7.94 6.06 -16.92
N ILE A 53 9.03 5.46 -16.42
CA ILE A 53 9.89 4.54 -17.13
C ILE A 53 9.51 3.10 -16.77
N PRO A 54 9.31 2.21 -17.76
CA PRO A 54 9.14 0.79 -17.50
C PRO A 54 10.38 0.19 -16.81
N LEU A 55 10.15 -0.72 -15.88
CA LEU A 55 11.23 -1.51 -15.32
C LEU A 55 11.85 -2.41 -16.41
N PRO A 56 13.16 -2.64 -16.34
CA PRO A 56 13.82 -3.54 -17.28
C PRO A 56 13.29 -4.98 -17.11
N PRO A 57 13.19 -5.75 -18.22
CA PRO A 57 12.54 -7.07 -18.22
C PRO A 57 13.13 -8.07 -17.20
N GLU A 58 14.42 -7.98 -16.92
CA GLU A 58 15.10 -8.84 -15.93
C GLU A 58 14.65 -8.61 -14.49
N LYS A 59 13.94 -7.51 -14.20
CA LYS A 59 13.29 -7.26 -12.90
C LYS A 59 11.83 -7.70 -12.87
N VAL A 60 11.23 -7.94 -14.05
CA VAL A 60 9.83 -8.37 -14.18
C VAL A 60 9.80 -9.88 -14.44
N VAL A 61 10.28 -10.64 -13.47
CA VAL A 61 10.40 -12.11 -13.53
C VAL A 61 9.91 -12.73 -12.23
N ALA A 62 9.60 -14.01 -12.22
CA ALA A 62 9.26 -14.72 -10.97
C ALA A 62 10.42 -14.58 -9.96
N GLY A 63 10.09 -14.26 -8.72
CA GLY A 63 11.03 -13.91 -7.65
C GLY A 63 11.44 -12.42 -7.65
N GLY A 64 11.10 -11.64 -8.66
CA GLY A 64 11.31 -10.19 -8.66
C GLY A 64 10.54 -9.50 -7.54
N VAL A 65 11.13 -8.44 -6.98
CA VAL A 65 10.54 -7.69 -5.86
C VAL A 65 10.19 -6.27 -6.32
N LEU A 66 8.96 -5.89 -6.08
CA LEU A 66 8.43 -4.55 -6.33
C LEU A 66 8.04 -3.90 -4.99
N PHE A 67 7.78 -2.61 -5.05
CA PHE A 67 7.23 -1.82 -3.96
C PHE A 67 6.05 -0.99 -4.46
N ASP A 68 5.41 -0.24 -3.58
CA ASP A 68 4.44 0.78 -4.00
C ASP A 68 5.04 1.82 -4.95
N GLY A 69 4.20 2.58 -5.63
CA GLY A 69 4.61 3.54 -6.65
C GLY A 69 4.90 2.91 -8.01
N HIS A 70 4.36 1.72 -8.28
CA HIS A 70 4.44 1.06 -9.58
C HIS A 70 3.05 0.74 -10.14
N THR A 71 2.91 0.90 -11.45
CA THR A 71 1.74 0.45 -12.21
C THR A 71 2.08 -0.80 -13.00
N ILE A 72 1.27 -1.84 -12.87
CA ILE A 72 1.38 -3.09 -13.59
C ILE A 72 0.36 -3.09 -14.72
N LYS A 73 0.81 -3.41 -15.93
CA LYS A 73 -0.03 -3.53 -17.12
C LYS A 73 0.16 -4.91 -17.72
N THR A 74 -0.95 -5.62 -17.92
CA THR A 74 -0.98 -6.92 -18.60
C THR A 74 -1.55 -6.78 -20.00
N GLY A 75 -0.94 -7.46 -20.95
CA GLY A 75 -1.45 -7.55 -22.33
C GLY A 75 -2.56 -8.60 -22.49
N PRO A 76 -3.04 -8.80 -23.73
CA PRO A 76 -3.96 -9.90 -24.06
C PRO A 76 -3.36 -11.26 -23.66
N SER A 77 -4.19 -12.18 -23.16
CA SER A 77 -3.80 -13.53 -22.71
C SER A 77 -2.63 -13.54 -21.70
N SER A 78 -2.46 -12.48 -20.94
CA SER A 78 -1.38 -12.31 -19.98
C SER A 78 -1.90 -12.24 -18.56
N LYS A 79 -1.09 -12.67 -17.60
CA LYS A 79 -1.43 -12.53 -16.17
C LYS A 79 -0.17 -12.40 -15.33
N ILE A 80 -0.30 -11.81 -14.14
CA ILE A 80 0.75 -11.81 -13.12
C ILE A 80 0.13 -12.13 -11.76
N ILE A 81 0.84 -12.95 -10.98
CA ILE A 81 0.49 -13.30 -9.61
C ILE A 81 1.51 -12.66 -8.69
N LEU A 82 1.02 -11.92 -7.72
CA LEU A 82 1.81 -11.16 -6.76
C LEU A 82 1.53 -11.67 -5.36
N LEU A 83 2.57 -11.85 -4.57
CA LEU A 83 2.51 -12.16 -3.15
C LEU A 83 3.03 -10.94 -2.37
N LEU A 84 2.17 -10.33 -1.59
CA LEU A 84 2.52 -9.23 -0.70
C LEU A 84 3.05 -9.80 0.62
N THR A 85 3.98 -9.08 1.27
CA THR A 85 4.55 -9.52 2.55
C THR A 85 3.56 -9.59 3.70
N ASN A 86 2.36 -9.01 3.56
CA ASN A 86 1.24 -9.23 4.48
C ASN A 86 0.44 -10.52 4.20
N GLY A 87 0.91 -11.38 3.30
CA GLY A 87 0.28 -12.65 2.93
C GLY A 87 -0.84 -12.53 1.88
N THR A 88 -1.16 -11.33 1.42
CA THR A 88 -2.16 -11.14 0.36
C THR A 88 -1.65 -11.66 -0.98
N ILE A 89 -2.49 -12.42 -1.68
CA ILE A 89 -2.22 -12.86 -3.05
C ILE A 89 -3.09 -12.07 -4.01
N THR A 90 -2.46 -11.41 -4.98
CA THR A 90 -3.14 -10.61 -5.99
C THR A 90 -2.89 -11.20 -7.37
N THR A 91 -3.97 -11.55 -8.09
CA THR A 91 -3.90 -12.00 -9.49
C THR A 91 -4.44 -10.90 -10.39
N VAL A 92 -3.57 -10.32 -11.20
CA VAL A 92 -3.91 -9.35 -12.23
C VAL A 92 -4.14 -10.11 -13.52
N LYS A 93 -5.35 -10.04 -14.06
CA LYS A 93 -5.79 -10.78 -15.25
C LYS A 93 -5.41 -10.06 -16.56
N PRO A 94 -5.71 -10.62 -17.73
CA PRO A 94 -5.40 -9.95 -19.00
C PRO A 94 -5.99 -8.55 -19.13
N GLU A 95 -5.36 -7.70 -19.95
CA GLU A 95 -5.82 -6.36 -20.33
C GLU A 95 -6.18 -5.48 -19.11
N THR A 96 -5.36 -5.55 -18.05
CA THR A 96 -5.58 -4.85 -16.77
C THR A 96 -4.49 -3.82 -16.53
N SER A 97 -4.88 -2.66 -16.00
CA SER A 97 -3.99 -1.63 -15.44
C SER A 97 -4.23 -1.49 -13.95
N LEU A 98 -3.24 -1.90 -13.15
CA LEU A 98 -3.28 -1.88 -11.68
C LEU A 98 -2.11 -1.07 -11.12
N ASN A 99 -2.42 -0.05 -10.32
CA ASN A 99 -1.45 0.77 -9.62
C ASN A 99 -1.40 0.39 -8.13
N PHE A 100 -0.20 0.11 -7.62
CA PHE A 100 0.08 0.01 -6.20
C PHE A 100 0.36 1.42 -5.65
N LYS A 101 -0.68 2.14 -5.20
CA LYS A 101 -0.55 3.51 -4.66
C LYS A 101 0.17 3.53 -3.34
N LYS A 102 -0.11 2.55 -2.47
CA LYS A 102 0.50 2.44 -1.14
C LYS A 102 0.58 0.97 -0.72
N PHE A 103 1.71 0.60 -0.17
CA PHE A 103 1.86 -0.63 0.61
C PHE A 103 2.93 -0.42 1.67
N THR A 104 2.51 -0.13 2.88
CA THR A 104 3.37 -0.04 4.06
C THR A 104 3.02 -1.16 5.03
N GLN A 105 4.00 -1.61 5.80
CA GLN A 105 3.85 -2.70 6.77
C GLN A 105 4.80 -2.49 7.94
N GLU A 106 4.33 -2.72 9.16
CA GLU A 106 5.20 -2.78 10.35
C GLU A 106 6.22 -3.92 10.20
N LYS A 107 7.40 -3.74 10.78
CA LYS A 107 8.45 -4.77 10.75
C LYS A 107 7.98 -6.04 11.44
N PHE A 108 8.33 -7.18 10.90
CA PHE A 108 8.10 -8.50 11.48
C PHE A 108 9.29 -9.43 11.22
N ASP A 109 9.37 -10.55 11.96
CA ASP A 109 10.45 -11.53 11.81
C ASP A 109 10.22 -12.40 10.56
N THR A 110 10.98 -12.12 9.50
CA THR A 110 10.91 -12.85 8.24
C THR A 110 11.59 -14.22 8.31
N THR A 111 12.42 -14.50 9.34
CA THR A 111 13.11 -15.78 9.47
C THR A 111 12.21 -16.90 9.96
N GLN A 112 11.16 -16.54 10.70
CA GLN A 112 10.17 -17.47 11.26
C GLN A 112 8.87 -17.54 10.45
N THR A 113 8.68 -16.61 9.48
CA THR A 113 7.41 -16.43 8.78
C THR A 113 7.46 -17.00 7.38
N LYS A 114 6.61 -17.99 7.10
CA LYS A 114 6.36 -18.51 5.75
C LYS A 114 5.13 -17.83 5.17
N LEU A 115 5.32 -16.91 4.24
CA LEU A 115 4.24 -16.09 3.68
C LEU A 115 3.09 -16.90 3.04
N ASN A 116 3.39 -18.09 2.50
CA ASN A 116 2.38 -18.93 1.86
C ASN A 116 1.45 -19.64 2.85
N ASP A 117 1.87 -19.80 4.10
CA ASP A 117 1.15 -20.56 5.12
C ASP A 117 0.40 -19.65 6.12
N LEU A 118 0.33 -18.35 5.85
CA LEU A 118 -0.29 -17.39 6.73
C LEU A 118 -1.83 -17.53 6.73
N GLU A 119 -2.41 -17.66 7.92
CA GLU A 119 -3.86 -17.54 8.14
C GLU A 119 -4.28 -16.05 8.29
N GLY A 120 -3.39 -15.21 8.80
CA GLY A 120 -3.53 -13.77 8.95
C GLY A 120 -2.24 -13.04 8.61
N GLU A 121 -2.29 -11.72 8.50
CA GLU A 121 -1.09 -10.94 8.26
C GLU A 121 -0.12 -11.00 9.45
N PRO A 122 1.21 -10.99 9.19
CA PRO A 122 2.22 -11.14 10.24
C PRO A 122 2.42 -9.85 11.07
N SER A 123 2.03 -8.70 10.56
CA SER A 123 2.10 -7.39 11.21
C SER A 123 1.13 -6.42 10.55
N SER A 124 0.82 -5.32 11.21
CA SER A 124 -0.11 -4.32 10.69
C SER A 124 0.37 -3.74 9.36
N SER A 125 -0.55 -3.56 8.42
CA SER A 125 -0.26 -3.06 7.08
C SER A 125 -1.31 -2.08 6.57
N ASN A 126 -0.90 -1.20 5.64
CA ASN A 126 -1.79 -0.29 4.95
C ASN A 126 -1.58 -0.42 3.45
N THR A 127 -2.60 -0.93 2.76
CA THR A 127 -2.56 -1.22 1.32
C THR A 127 -3.62 -0.41 0.58
N VAL A 128 -3.21 0.26 -0.49
CA VAL A 128 -4.10 0.93 -1.44
C VAL A 128 -3.72 0.51 -2.85
N LEU A 129 -4.59 -0.26 -3.47
CA LEU A 129 -4.54 -0.61 -4.90
C LEU A 129 -5.48 0.32 -5.67
N ASP A 130 -5.15 0.63 -6.92
CA ASP A 130 -6.01 1.41 -7.79
C ASP A 130 -6.09 0.70 -9.15
N ILE A 131 -7.25 0.15 -9.45
CA ILE A 131 -7.53 -0.49 -10.73
C ILE A 131 -8.16 0.52 -11.69
N GLU A 132 -7.42 0.91 -12.72
CA GLU A 132 -7.89 1.84 -13.75
C GLU A 132 -8.94 1.18 -14.66
N PHE A 133 -8.65 -0.03 -15.10
CA PHE A 133 -9.54 -0.92 -15.86
C PHE A 133 -9.01 -2.35 -15.82
N GLY A 134 -9.86 -3.32 -16.17
CA GLY A 134 -9.53 -4.75 -16.27
C GLY A 134 -10.04 -5.56 -15.08
N ASP A 135 -9.41 -6.69 -14.82
CA ASP A 135 -9.87 -7.70 -13.89
C ASP A 135 -8.82 -8.06 -12.85
N LEU A 136 -9.25 -8.11 -11.59
CA LEU A 136 -8.42 -8.35 -10.43
C LEU A 136 -9.06 -9.39 -9.51
N VAL A 137 -8.28 -10.34 -9.02
CA VAL A 137 -8.68 -11.25 -7.92
C VAL A 137 -7.69 -11.08 -6.79
N VAL A 138 -8.19 -10.84 -5.58
CA VAL A 138 -7.34 -10.59 -4.41
C VAL A 138 -7.76 -11.53 -3.28
N ASP A 139 -6.84 -12.34 -2.78
CA ASP A 139 -7.03 -13.13 -1.54
C ASP A 139 -6.38 -12.37 -0.39
N VAL A 140 -7.18 -11.59 0.32
CA VAL A 140 -6.73 -10.84 1.51
C VAL A 140 -6.88 -11.72 2.73
N LYS A 141 -5.77 -11.94 3.44
CA LYS A 141 -5.76 -12.68 4.71
C LYS A 141 -6.48 -11.90 5.82
N LYS A 142 -6.69 -12.54 6.95
CA LYS A 142 -7.25 -11.86 8.12
C LYS A 142 -6.32 -10.71 8.53
N LEU A 143 -6.84 -9.49 8.45
CA LEU A 143 -6.08 -8.30 8.79
C LEU A 143 -6.09 -8.01 10.29
N ASP A 144 -5.01 -7.41 10.80
CA ASP A 144 -4.94 -6.81 12.12
C ASP A 144 -5.98 -5.67 12.26
N LYS A 145 -6.32 -5.31 13.48
CA LYS A 145 -7.32 -4.26 13.74
C LYS A 145 -6.90 -2.88 13.23
N LYS A 146 -5.59 -2.61 13.22
CA LYS A 146 -5.01 -1.34 12.76
C LYS A 146 -4.80 -1.31 11.24
N SER A 147 -4.86 -2.46 10.58
CA SER A 147 -4.60 -2.58 9.15
C SER A 147 -5.76 -2.12 8.30
N SER A 148 -5.43 -1.67 7.10
CA SER A 148 -6.40 -1.32 6.07
C SER A 148 -5.99 -1.89 4.71
N PHE A 149 -6.98 -2.34 3.93
CA PHE A 149 -6.81 -2.78 2.55
C PHE A 149 -7.93 -2.19 1.70
N ASN A 150 -7.58 -1.27 0.82
CA ASN A 150 -8.52 -0.59 -0.05
C ASN A 150 -8.20 -0.85 -1.52
N ILE A 151 -9.23 -1.06 -2.31
CA ILE A 151 -9.14 -1.11 -3.77
C ILE A 151 -9.97 0.05 -4.31
N GLU A 152 -9.27 1.01 -4.91
CA GLU A 152 -9.85 2.16 -5.59
C GLU A 152 -10.09 1.84 -7.06
N SER A 153 -11.09 2.48 -7.63
CA SER A 153 -11.41 2.44 -9.05
C SER A 153 -12.07 3.77 -9.47
N PRO A 154 -12.28 4.03 -10.77
CA PRO A 154 -13.05 5.19 -11.21
C PRO A 154 -14.49 5.23 -10.68
N VAL A 155 -15.04 4.09 -10.25
CA VAL A 155 -16.42 3.94 -9.77
C VAL A 155 -16.55 4.12 -8.26
N GLY A 156 -15.50 3.83 -7.50
CA GLY A 156 -15.53 3.93 -6.04
C GLY A 156 -14.39 3.18 -5.35
N THR A 157 -14.47 3.09 -4.05
CA THR A 157 -13.49 2.40 -3.20
C THR A 157 -14.12 1.23 -2.49
N ALA A 158 -13.50 0.07 -2.59
CA ALA A 158 -13.85 -1.14 -1.86
C ALA A 158 -12.88 -1.35 -0.70
N GLY A 159 -13.38 -1.28 0.53
CA GLY A 159 -12.64 -1.65 1.75
C GLY A 159 -12.72 -3.16 1.96
N ILE A 160 -11.57 -3.82 2.07
CA ILE A 160 -11.44 -5.27 2.12
C ILE A 160 -10.94 -5.69 3.51
N ARG A 161 -11.53 -6.75 4.06
CA ARG A 161 -11.09 -7.27 5.35
C ARG A 161 -11.24 -8.79 5.45
N GLY A 162 -10.17 -9.51 5.13
CA GLY A 162 -10.15 -10.98 5.22
C GLY A 162 -11.11 -11.65 4.24
N THR A 163 -11.12 -11.22 2.98
CA THR A 163 -12.06 -11.66 1.95
C THR A 163 -11.37 -11.93 0.63
N VAL A 164 -12.07 -12.59 -0.29
CA VAL A 164 -11.58 -12.88 -1.64
C VAL A 164 -12.51 -12.25 -2.67
N PRO A 165 -12.38 -10.94 -2.97
CA PRO A 165 -13.11 -10.31 -4.05
C PRO A 165 -12.49 -10.61 -5.42
N ALA A 166 -13.35 -10.68 -6.43
CA ALA A 166 -13.01 -10.52 -7.84
C ALA A 166 -13.66 -9.23 -8.33
N ILE A 167 -12.84 -8.30 -8.83
CA ILE A 167 -13.27 -6.98 -9.27
C ILE A 167 -12.97 -6.85 -10.76
N SER A 168 -13.98 -6.42 -11.51
CA SER A 168 -13.90 -6.11 -12.95
C SER A 168 -14.30 -4.65 -13.16
N VAL A 169 -13.45 -3.88 -13.80
CA VAL A 169 -13.68 -2.48 -14.16
C VAL A 169 -13.60 -2.34 -15.67
N ALA A 170 -14.69 -1.89 -16.29
CA ALA A 170 -14.77 -1.73 -17.74
C ALA A 170 -15.20 -0.30 -18.12
N LYS A 171 -14.67 0.20 -19.24
CA LYS A 171 -15.14 1.44 -19.86
C LYS A 171 -16.48 1.20 -20.53
N THR A 172 -17.41 2.12 -20.36
CA THR A 172 -18.68 2.12 -21.06
C THR A 172 -18.58 2.84 -22.41
N PRO A 173 -19.46 2.57 -23.38
CA PRO A 173 -19.43 3.22 -24.70
C PRO A 173 -19.58 4.75 -24.66
N ASP A 174 -20.19 5.29 -23.63
CA ASP A 174 -20.36 6.72 -23.38
C ASP A 174 -19.16 7.39 -22.68
N GLY A 175 -18.08 6.63 -22.44
CA GLY A 175 -16.84 7.10 -21.83
C GLY A 175 -16.80 7.04 -20.30
N GLY A 176 -17.85 6.53 -19.67
CA GLY A 176 -17.88 6.24 -18.23
C GLY A 176 -17.18 4.93 -17.86
N PHE A 177 -17.44 4.48 -16.64
CA PHE A 177 -16.93 3.21 -16.12
C PHE A 177 -18.04 2.42 -15.42
N THR A 178 -17.95 1.11 -15.50
CA THR A 178 -18.74 0.19 -14.68
C THR A 178 -17.81 -0.68 -13.86
N GLN A 179 -18.26 -1.09 -12.67
CA GLN A 179 -17.57 -2.06 -11.84
C GLN A 179 -18.51 -3.20 -11.49
N THR A 180 -18.02 -4.41 -11.68
CA THR A 180 -18.66 -5.63 -11.15
C THR A 180 -17.77 -6.20 -10.06
N THR A 181 -18.33 -6.50 -8.91
CA THR A 181 -17.62 -7.13 -7.81
C THR A 181 -18.32 -8.43 -7.45
N SER A 182 -17.58 -9.53 -7.54
CA SER A 182 -18.02 -10.86 -7.12
C SER A 182 -17.23 -11.28 -5.88
N MET A 183 -17.91 -11.91 -4.92
CA MET A 183 -17.31 -12.36 -3.67
C MET A 183 -17.19 -13.87 -3.69
N LEU A 184 -15.98 -14.39 -3.56
CA LEU A 184 -15.75 -15.82 -3.34
C LEU A 184 -15.85 -16.17 -1.84
N ARG A 185 -15.55 -15.21 -0.96
CA ARG A 185 -15.65 -15.36 0.50
C ARG A 185 -15.72 -13.98 1.17
N GLY A 186 -16.53 -13.83 2.24
CA GLY A 186 -16.59 -12.68 3.15
C GLY A 186 -17.44 -11.52 2.61
N GLU A 187 -17.19 -10.34 3.13
CA GLU A 187 -17.93 -9.11 2.84
C GLU A 187 -16.96 -7.98 2.50
N ILE A 188 -17.42 -7.00 1.74
CA ILE A 188 -16.70 -5.76 1.45
C ILE A 188 -17.57 -4.54 1.80
N ALA A 189 -16.92 -3.46 2.20
CA ALA A 189 -17.54 -2.15 2.29
C ALA A 189 -17.23 -1.39 1.00
N PHE A 190 -18.27 -0.99 0.24
CA PHE A 190 -18.09 -0.23 -0.99
C PHE A 190 -18.61 1.19 -0.81
N THR A 191 -17.77 2.17 -1.14
CA THR A 191 -18.09 3.59 -1.16
C THR A 191 -18.01 4.09 -2.60
N PRO A 192 -19.15 4.44 -3.25
CA PRO A 192 -19.14 4.98 -4.61
C PRO A 192 -18.34 6.28 -4.69
N SER A 193 -17.65 6.49 -5.79
CA SER A 193 -17.11 7.81 -6.14
C SER A 193 -18.32 8.74 -6.29
N GLY A 194 -18.35 9.87 -5.56
CA GLY A 194 -19.48 10.79 -5.60
C GLY A 194 -19.72 11.31 -7.00
N GLY A 195 -20.61 10.65 -7.74
CA GLY A 195 -21.31 11.22 -8.87
C GLY A 195 -22.34 12.17 -8.29
N GLY A 196 -22.06 13.47 -8.30
CA GLY A 196 -23.09 14.46 -8.07
C GLY A 196 -24.20 14.25 -9.11
N LEU A 197 -25.42 14.04 -8.61
CA LEU A 197 -26.65 14.21 -9.38
C LEU A 197 -26.84 15.69 -9.69
#